data_7fb828a99045189390b3eb8ca638189f
#
_entry.id   7fb828a99045189390b3eb8ca638189f
#
_cell.length_a   1.000
_cell.length_b   1.000
_cell.length_c   1.000
_cell.angle_alpha   90.00
_cell.angle_beta   90.00
_cell.angle_gamma   90.00
#
_symmetry.space_group_name_H-M   'P 1'
#
loop_
_entity.id
_entity.type
_entity.pdbx_description
1 polymer ?
#
loop_
_entity_poly.entity_id
_entity_poly.type
_entity_poly.pdbx_seq_one_letter_code
_entity_poly.pdbx_strand_id
1 'polypeptide(L)'
;MTSFSVHQWPDLRAGLAEMRRVTRGPVLVLTCDPEALDRMWLQEYAPEMIAVEAGRYPSMKDLSSGLGGDVDVLSVPIPLQCTDGFSEAYYGRPEALLDPGARRANSAWSFVSPEVQARFVERLGSDLRDGTWDERYGPLRQMPYFEGSLRLLVGRE
;
A
#
# COMPACT_ATOMS: atom_id res chain seq x y z
N MET A 1 -1.58 17.64 7.44
CA MET A 1 -1.58 16.18 7.21
C MET A 1 -1.80 15.92 5.74
N THR A 2 -1.11 14.93 5.19
CA THR A 2 -1.34 14.35 3.86
C THR A 2 -1.53 12.83 3.97
N SER A 3 -2.36 12.25 3.08
CA SER A 3 -2.65 10.83 3.03
C SER A 3 -2.62 10.33 1.59
N PHE A 4 -1.84 9.30 1.30
CA PHE A 4 -1.72 8.64 0.00
C PHE A 4 -1.51 9.59 -1.18
N SER A 5 -0.76 10.69 -0.99
CA SER A 5 -0.56 11.70 -2.05
C SER A 5 0.90 11.98 -2.38
N VAL A 6 1.83 11.76 -1.43
CA VAL A 6 3.25 12.12 -1.60
C VAL A 6 3.93 11.46 -2.81
N HIS A 7 3.48 10.28 -3.20
CA HIS A 7 3.97 9.55 -4.37
C HIS A 7 3.54 10.17 -5.72
N GLN A 8 2.66 11.17 -5.69
CA GLN A 8 2.18 11.90 -6.88
C GLN A 8 2.81 13.29 -7.01
N TRP A 9 3.64 13.70 -6.04
CA TRP A 9 4.21 15.03 -6.05
C TRP A 9 5.40 15.12 -7.01
N PRO A 10 5.42 16.12 -7.92
CA PRO A 10 6.52 16.27 -8.88
C PRO A 10 7.83 16.67 -8.21
N ASP A 11 7.77 17.36 -7.06
CA ASP A 11 8.91 17.70 -6.22
C ASP A 11 8.54 17.40 -4.75
N LEU A 12 8.94 16.22 -4.29
CA LEU A 12 8.70 15.77 -2.93
C LEU A 12 9.31 16.71 -1.89
N ARG A 13 10.56 17.14 -2.14
CA ARG A 13 11.31 17.96 -1.18
C ARG A 13 10.68 19.34 -1.01
N ALA A 14 10.31 20.00 -2.11
CA ALA A 14 9.60 21.26 -2.07
C ALA A 14 8.24 21.14 -1.39
N GLY A 15 7.48 20.08 -1.69
CA GLY A 15 6.18 19.82 -1.05
C GLY A 15 6.28 19.63 0.46
N LEU A 16 7.24 18.83 0.94
CA LEU A 16 7.46 18.59 2.37
C LEU A 16 7.92 19.87 3.08
N ALA A 17 8.84 20.64 2.47
CA ALA A 17 9.30 21.92 3.00
C ALA A 17 8.13 22.92 3.13
N GLU A 18 7.24 22.97 2.15
CA GLU A 18 6.07 23.85 2.18
C GLU A 18 5.06 23.42 3.24
N MET A 19 4.82 22.11 3.40
CA MET A 19 4.02 21.60 4.52
C MET A 19 4.58 22.04 5.86
N ARG A 20 5.90 21.92 6.04
CA ARG A 20 6.57 22.37 7.27
C ARG A 20 6.40 23.88 7.48
N ARG A 21 6.64 24.69 6.45
CA ARG A 21 6.54 26.14 6.50
C ARG A 21 5.17 26.66 6.97
N VAL A 22 4.08 26.00 6.55
CA VAL A 22 2.71 26.45 6.86
C VAL A 22 2.11 25.80 8.11
N THR A 23 2.78 24.80 8.70
CA THR A 23 2.28 24.06 9.86
C THR A 23 2.94 24.56 11.15
N ARG A 24 2.13 24.85 12.17
CA ARG A 24 2.59 25.29 13.51
C ARG A 24 2.79 24.14 14.50
N GLY A 25 2.60 22.91 14.08
CA GLY A 25 2.68 21.70 14.92
C GLY A 25 3.25 20.53 14.12
N PRO A 26 3.02 19.29 14.55
CA PRO A 26 3.53 18.12 13.85
C PRO A 26 2.97 18.03 12.43
N VAL A 27 3.85 17.69 11.48
CA VAL A 27 3.46 17.33 10.11
C VAL A 27 3.21 15.82 10.05
N LEU A 28 2.04 15.43 9.57
CA LEU A 28 1.63 14.03 9.47
C LEU A 28 1.60 13.61 8.00
N VAL A 29 2.27 12.49 7.69
CA VAL A 29 2.27 11.86 6.36
C VAL A 29 1.86 10.40 6.50
N LEU A 30 0.68 10.05 5.98
CA LEU A 30 0.24 8.65 5.86
C LEU A 30 0.56 8.16 4.44
N THR A 31 1.34 7.08 4.34
CA THR A 31 1.84 6.54 3.07
C THR A 31 2.20 5.06 3.19
N CYS A 32 2.60 4.44 2.08
CA CYS A 32 3.15 3.09 2.07
C CYS A 32 4.69 3.13 2.09
N ASP A 33 5.27 2.18 2.80
CA ASP A 33 6.68 1.86 2.78
C ASP A 33 6.96 0.93 1.58
N PRO A 34 7.68 1.37 0.55
CA PRO A 34 7.93 0.56 -0.63
C PRO A 34 8.70 -0.75 -0.32
N GLU A 35 9.50 -0.78 0.76
CA GLU A 35 10.28 -1.95 1.17
C GLU A 35 9.44 -3.02 1.91
N ALA A 36 8.16 -2.73 2.17
CA ALA A 36 7.26 -3.63 2.88
C ALA A 36 6.05 -4.11 2.05
N LEU A 37 5.89 -3.64 0.82
CA LEU A 37 4.78 -3.99 -0.06
C LEU A 37 4.76 -5.46 -0.49
N ASP A 38 5.93 -6.12 -0.49
CA ASP A 38 6.09 -7.53 -0.86
C ASP A 38 5.67 -8.52 0.23
N ARG A 39 5.30 -8.03 1.43
CA ARG A 39 4.92 -8.88 2.57
C ARG A 39 3.55 -9.53 2.42
N MET A 40 2.72 -9.03 1.53
CA MET A 40 1.39 -9.56 1.27
C MET A 40 1.44 -10.67 0.22
N TRP A 41 0.51 -11.64 0.31
CA TRP A 41 0.35 -12.74 -0.67
C TRP A 41 0.25 -12.25 -2.13
N LEU A 42 -0.17 -11.02 -2.35
CA LEU A 42 -0.32 -10.41 -3.67
C LEU A 42 1.00 -10.34 -4.45
N GLN A 43 2.15 -10.27 -3.77
CA GLN A 43 3.48 -10.38 -4.37
C GLN A 43 3.65 -11.68 -5.16
N GLU A 44 3.04 -12.76 -4.73
CA GLU A 44 3.14 -14.03 -5.44
C GLU A 44 2.25 -14.10 -6.68
N TYR A 45 1.09 -13.46 -6.64
CA TYR A 45 0.09 -13.50 -7.71
C TYR A 45 0.26 -12.41 -8.77
N ALA A 46 0.77 -11.24 -8.38
CA ALA A 46 0.97 -10.07 -9.24
C ALA A 46 2.26 -9.30 -8.90
N PRO A 47 3.44 -9.94 -9.01
CA PRO A 47 4.71 -9.30 -8.67
C PRO A 47 4.98 -8.03 -9.49
N GLU A 48 4.51 -7.98 -10.73
CA GLU A 48 4.68 -6.81 -11.60
C GLU A 48 3.88 -5.60 -11.06
N MET A 49 2.68 -5.84 -10.51
CA MET A 49 1.87 -4.78 -9.91
C MET A 49 2.51 -4.27 -8.62
N ILE A 50 3.03 -5.18 -7.78
CA ILE A 50 3.76 -4.79 -6.56
C ILE A 50 5.03 -4.00 -6.91
N ALA A 51 5.77 -4.41 -7.93
CA ALA A 51 6.96 -3.67 -8.37
C ALA A 51 6.62 -2.25 -8.86
N VAL A 52 5.53 -2.10 -9.60
CA VAL A 52 5.02 -0.78 -10.02
C VAL A 52 4.64 0.06 -8.81
N GLU A 53 3.90 -0.52 -7.87
CA GLU A 53 3.48 0.18 -6.66
C GLU A 53 4.70 0.64 -5.84
N ALA A 54 5.65 -0.26 -5.57
CA ALA A 54 6.86 0.04 -4.83
C ALA A 54 7.70 1.14 -5.50
N GLY A 55 7.81 1.11 -6.83
CA GLY A 55 8.57 2.12 -7.60
C GLY A 55 7.96 3.53 -7.58
N ARG A 56 6.70 3.68 -7.16
CA ARG A 56 6.00 4.97 -7.10
C ARG A 56 6.16 5.68 -5.75
N TYR A 57 6.35 4.95 -4.67
CA TYR A 57 6.45 5.54 -3.33
C TYR A 57 7.88 6.00 -3.01
N PRO A 58 8.04 7.19 -2.39
CA PRO A 58 9.32 7.60 -1.85
C PRO A 58 9.71 6.72 -0.66
N SER A 59 11.02 6.55 -0.45
CA SER A 59 11.51 5.81 0.71
C SER A 59 11.17 6.52 2.03
N MET A 60 11.07 5.75 3.12
CA MET A 60 10.88 6.32 4.46
C MET A 60 12.04 7.27 4.83
N LYS A 61 13.24 6.99 4.34
CA LYS A 61 14.42 7.84 4.53
C LYS A 61 14.27 9.20 3.84
N ASP A 62 13.79 9.22 2.59
CA ASP A 62 13.60 10.47 1.83
C ASP A 62 12.52 11.34 2.46
N LEU A 63 11.42 10.70 2.90
CA LEU A 63 10.33 11.39 3.61
C LEU A 63 10.81 11.99 4.93
N SER A 64 11.53 11.21 5.76
CA SER A 64 12.05 11.67 7.02
C SER A 64 13.06 12.82 6.83
N SER A 65 13.96 12.68 5.85
CA SER A 65 14.93 13.73 5.53
C SER A 65 14.27 15.00 5.01
N GLY A 66 13.21 14.87 4.21
CA GLY A 66 12.47 16.01 3.66
C GLY A 66 11.62 16.74 4.69
N LEU A 67 11.09 16.03 5.69
CA LEU A 67 10.36 16.62 6.81
C LEU A 67 11.29 17.38 7.76
N GLY A 68 12.54 16.92 7.91
CA GLY A 68 13.50 17.50 8.85
C GLY A 68 13.07 17.36 10.32
N GLY A 69 13.96 17.79 11.24
CA GLY A 69 13.69 17.68 12.67
C GLY A 69 13.62 16.23 13.18
N ASP A 70 12.82 16.00 14.20
CA ASP A 70 12.58 14.68 14.77
C ASP A 70 11.38 14.01 14.07
N VAL A 71 11.57 12.81 13.52
CA VAL A 71 10.54 12.11 12.74
C VAL A 71 10.34 10.69 13.26
N ASP A 72 9.17 10.43 13.84
CA ASP A 72 8.72 9.07 14.14
C ASP A 72 8.11 8.43 12.89
N VAL A 73 8.47 7.18 12.64
CA VAL A 73 7.84 6.34 11.59
C VAL A 73 7.09 5.20 12.28
N LEU A 74 5.76 5.28 12.26
CA LEU A 74 4.87 4.36 12.97
C LEU A 74 4.21 3.40 11.98
N SER A 75 4.21 2.09 12.29
CA SER A 75 3.39 1.12 11.57
C SER A 75 1.91 1.39 11.84
N VAL A 76 1.09 1.34 10.80
CA VAL A 76 -0.37 1.51 10.93
C VAL A 76 -1.03 0.19 10.56
N PRO A 77 -1.63 -0.51 11.55
CA PRO A 77 -2.32 -1.78 11.28
C PRO A 77 -3.59 -1.56 10.46
N ILE A 78 -3.80 -2.44 9.48
CA ILE A 78 -4.93 -2.39 8.56
C ILE A 78 -6.02 -3.32 9.10
N PRO A 79 -7.22 -2.85 9.44
CA PRO A 79 -8.27 -3.73 9.95
C PRO A 79 -8.86 -4.62 8.85
N LEU A 80 -9.29 -5.84 9.21
CA LEU A 80 -9.90 -6.79 8.26
C LEU A 80 -11.09 -6.20 7.51
N GLN A 81 -11.86 -5.34 8.17
CA GLN A 81 -13.02 -4.67 7.59
C GLN A 81 -12.68 -3.29 6.98
N CYS A 82 -11.43 -3.06 6.59
CA CYS A 82 -11.05 -1.83 5.92
C CYS A 82 -11.88 -1.63 4.66
N THR A 83 -12.49 -0.46 4.52
CA THR A 83 -13.35 -0.09 3.39
C THR A 83 -12.64 0.74 2.33
N ASP A 84 -11.40 1.18 2.60
CA ASP A 84 -10.57 1.85 1.61
C ASP A 84 -10.05 0.86 0.56
N GLY A 85 -9.96 1.29 -0.70
CA GLY A 85 -9.70 0.43 -1.86
C GLY A 85 -8.23 0.19 -2.21
N PHE A 86 -7.28 0.38 -1.30
CA PHE A 86 -5.87 0.05 -1.58
C PHE A 86 -5.57 -1.45 -1.43
N SER A 87 -4.53 -1.93 -2.08
CA SER A 87 -4.27 -3.38 -2.25
C SER A 87 -4.24 -4.16 -0.94
N GLU A 88 -3.57 -3.65 0.09
CA GLU A 88 -3.42 -4.36 1.36
C GLU A 88 -4.71 -4.42 2.20
N ALA A 89 -5.71 -3.57 1.89
CA ALA A 89 -7.04 -3.66 2.52
C ALA A 89 -7.74 -5.01 2.26
N TYR A 90 -7.30 -5.72 1.23
CA TYR A 90 -7.86 -7.02 0.83
C TYR A 90 -7.05 -8.22 1.33
N TYR A 91 -6.14 -8.04 2.30
CA TYR A 91 -5.25 -9.10 2.78
C TYR A 91 -5.95 -10.40 3.18
N GLY A 92 -7.13 -10.33 3.81
CA GLY A 92 -7.94 -11.49 4.21
C GLY A 92 -9.20 -11.72 3.35
N ARG A 93 -9.35 -10.96 2.26
CA ARG A 93 -10.52 -10.98 1.37
C ARG A 93 -10.10 -11.05 -0.11
N PRO A 94 -9.34 -12.09 -0.51
CA PRO A 94 -8.74 -12.17 -1.84
C PRO A 94 -9.77 -12.15 -2.97
N GLU A 95 -10.98 -12.69 -2.75
CA GLU A 95 -12.07 -12.71 -3.74
C GLU A 95 -12.44 -11.31 -4.24
N ALA A 96 -12.33 -10.30 -3.38
CA ALA A 96 -12.64 -8.92 -3.75
C ALA A 96 -11.75 -8.40 -4.88
N LEU A 97 -10.51 -8.87 -4.98
CA LEU A 97 -9.60 -8.48 -6.07
C LEU A 97 -9.89 -9.19 -7.41
N LEU A 98 -10.79 -10.17 -7.45
CA LEU A 98 -11.32 -10.70 -8.71
C LEU A 98 -12.29 -9.72 -9.38
N ASP A 99 -12.91 -8.81 -8.61
CA ASP A 99 -13.72 -7.73 -9.17
C ASP A 99 -12.82 -6.68 -9.88
N PRO A 100 -13.06 -6.41 -11.17
CA PRO A 100 -12.33 -5.38 -11.89
C PRO A 100 -12.56 -3.96 -11.31
N GLY A 101 -13.66 -3.71 -10.61
CA GLY A 101 -13.93 -2.45 -9.91
C GLY A 101 -12.95 -2.22 -8.76
N ALA A 102 -12.71 -3.26 -7.93
CA ALA A 102 -11.74 -3.20 -6.84
C ALA A 102 -10.31 -2.96 -7.35
N ARG A 103 -9.92 -3.63 -8.46
CA ARG A 103 -8.61 -3.38 -9.07
C ARG A 103 -8.49 -1.97 -9.65
N ARG A 104 -9.53 -1.44 -10.31
CA ARG A 104 -9.52 -0.05 -10.83
C ARG A 104 -9.45 1.01 -9.74
N ALA A 105 -9.93 0.72 -8.54
CA ALA A 105 -9.81 1.64 -7.39
C ALA A 105 -8.36 1.81 -6.92
N ASN A 106 -7.49 0.85 -7.20
CA ASN A 106 -6.06 0.94 -6.93
C ASN A 106 -5.29 1.26 -8.23
N SER A 107 -4.68 2.44 -8.26
CA SER A 107 -4.03 2.97 -9.46
C SER A 107 -2.87 2.13 -10.00
N ALA A 108 -2.19 1.32 -9.17
CA ALA A 108 -1.07 0.48 -9.63
C ALA A 108 -1.50 -0.53 -10.70
N TRP A 109 -2.75 -1.02 -10.64
CA TRP A 109 -3.30 -1.92 -11.65
C TRP A 109 -3.43 -1.29 -13.03
N SER A 110 -3.52 0.04 -13.13
CA SER A 110 -3.59 0.74 -14.42
C SER A 110 -2.24 0.79 -15.16
N PHE A 111 -1.15 0.50 -14.47
CA PHE A 111 0.20 0.50 -15.04
C PHE A 111 0.72 -0.89 -15.43
N VAL A 112 -0.06 -1.95 -15.19
CA VAL A 112 0.26 -3.29 -15.67
C VAL A 112 -0.58 -3.67 -16.88
N SER A 113 -0.03 -4.54 -17.74
CA SER A 113 -0.71 -4.93 -18.97
C SER A 113 -1.98 -5.74 -18.74
N PRO A 114 -2.92 -5.78 -19.71
CA PRO A 114 -4.11 -6.63 -19.63
C PRO A 114 -3.77 -8.12 -19.42
N GLU A 115 -2.66 -8.60 -19.98
CA GLU A 115 -2.22 -9.99 -19.84
C GLU A 115 -1.81 -10.32 -18.39
N VAL A 116 -1.13 -9.38 -17.71
CA VAL A 116 -0.79 -9.50 -16.28
C VAL A 116 -2.07 -9.57 -15.45
N GLN A 117 -3.04 -8.72 -15.73
CA GLN A 117 -4.33 -8.73 -15.03
C GLN A 117 -5.11 -10.02 -15.27
N ALA A 118 -5.13 -10.53 -16.51
CA ALA A 118 -5.82 -11.77 -16.86
C ALA A 118 -5.18 -12.97 -16.14
N ARG A 119 -3.84 -13.07 -16.18
CA ARG A 119 -3.08 -14.12 -15.47
C ARG A 119 -3.33 -14.08 -13.95
N PHE A 120 -3.36 -12.90 -13.36
CA PHE A 120 -3.70 -12.72 -11.94
C PHE A 120 -5.08 -13.27 -11.62
N VAL A 121 -6.11 -12.87 -12.39
CA VAL A 121 -7.50 -13.30 -12.16
C VAL A 121 -7.65 -14.81 -12.33
N GLU A 122 -7.03 -15.39 -13.36
CA GLU A 122 -7.08 -16.82 -13.64
C GLU A 122 -6.44 -17.61 -12.50
N ARG A 123 -5.19 -17.25 -12.12
CA ARG A 123 -4.43 -17.95 -11.08
C ARG A 123 -5.10 -17.82 -9.73
N LEU A 124 -5.43 -16.61 -9.29
CA LEU A 124 -6.10 -16.40 -8.00
C LEU A 124 -7.47 -17.09 -7.97
N GLY A 125 -8.24 -16.98 -9.05
CA GLY A 125 -9.55 -17.63 -9.16
C GLY A 125 -9.46 -19.16 -9.13
N SER A 126 -8.41 -19.77 -9.71
CA SER A 126 -8.15 -21.21 -9.60
C SER A 126 -7.84 -21.61 -8.16
N ASP A 127 -6.85 -20.95 -7.55
CA ASP A 127 -6.35 -21.28 -6.21
C ASP A 127 -7.41 -21.05 -5.12
N LEU A 128 -8.36 -20.12 -5.34
CA LEU A 128 -9.52 -19.96 -4.46
C LEU A 128 -10.55 -21.08 -4.61
N ARG A 129 -10.76 -21.59 -5.84
CA ARG A 129 -11.73 -22.68 -6.07
C ARG A 129 -11.24 -24.03 -5.57
N ASP A 130 -9.95 -24.31 -5.69
CA ASP A 130 -9.37 -25.60 -5.29
C ASP A 130 -8.84 -25.59 -3.83
N GLY A 131 -8.87 -24.44 -3.14
CA GLY A 131 -8.46 -24.29 -1.74
C GLY A 131 -6.98 -23.98 -1.53
N THR A 132 -6.17 -23.94 -2.59
CA THR A 132 -4.71 -23.69 -2.50
C THR A 132 -4.40 -22.36 -1.81
N TRP A 133 -5.19 -21.31 -2.08
CA TRP A 133 -5.00 -20.03 -1.40
C TRP A 133 -5.27 -20.15 0.11
N ASP A 134 -6.33 -20.84 0.50
CA ASP A 134 -6.72 -21.01 1.90
C ASP A 134 -5.74 -21.91 2.67
N GLU A 135 -5.17 -22.92 2.02
CA GLU A 135 -4.10 -23.75 2.63
C GLU A 135 -2.88 -22.91 3.01
N ARG A 136 -2.53 -21.90 2.20
CA ARG A 136 -1.34 -21.07 2.39
C ARG A 136 -1.58 -19.83 3.22
N TYR A 137 -2.70 -19.17 3.00
CA TYR A 137 -3.02 -17.83 3.53
C TYR A 137 -4.31 -17.77 4.35
N GLY A 138 -4.99 -18.90 4.56
CA GLY A 138 -6.27 -18.96 5.27
C GLY A 138 -6.31 -18.26 6.64
N PRO A 139 -5.25 -18.31 7.47
CA PRO A 139 -5.21 -17.56 8.72
C PRO A 139 -5.45 -16.06 8.57
N LEU A 140 -5.13 -15.44 7.42
CA LEU A 140 -5.37 -14.03 7.14
C LEU A 140 -6.87 -13.66 7.15
N ARG A 141 -7.76 -14.61 6.83
CA ARG A 141 -9.21 -14.38 6.84
C ARG A 141 -9.78 -14.05 8.21
N GLN A 142 -9.08 -14.45 9.28
CA GLN A 142 -9.49 -14.25 10.67
C GLN A 142 -8.57 -13.28 11.42
N MET A 143 -7.52 -12.81 10.77
CA MET A 143 -6.57 -11.88 11.35
C MET A 143 -7.24 -10.50 11.48
N PRO A 144 -7.44 -9.95 12.70
CA PRO A 144 -8.19 -8.71 12.88
C PRO A 144 -7.47 -7.49 12.30
N TYR A 145 -6.13 -7.53 12.25
CA TYR A 145 -5.29 -6.47 11.73
C TYR A 145 -4.09 -7.05 10.96
N PHE A 146 -3.72 -6.42 9.87
CA PHE A 146 -2.53 -6.75 9.08
C PHE A 146 -1.50 -5.63 9.19
N GLU A 147 -0.27 -5.98 9.55
CA GLU A 147 0.86 -5.05 9.56
C GLU A 147 1.63 -5.14 8.23
N GLY A 148 1.12 -4.44 7.24
CA GLY A 148 1.71 -4.35 5.91
C GLY A 148 2.68 -3.19 5.75
N SER A 149 2.55 -2.49 4.61
CA SER A 149 3.40 -1.37 4.23
C SER A 149 2.97 -0.02 4.82
N LEU A 150 1.77 0.09 5.40
CA LEU A 150 1.21 1.38 5.80
C LEU A 150 2.00 2.01 6.96
N ARG A 151 2.43 3.26 6.76
CA ARG A 151 3.22 4.03 7.72
C ARG A 151 2.64 5.42 7.94
N LEU A 152 2.65 5.85 9.20
CA LEU A 152 2.40 7.23 9.59
C LEU A 152 3.72 7.86 10.03
N LEU A 153 4.18 8.86 9.28
CA LEU A 153 5.31 9.69 9.69
C LEU A 153 4.78 10.89 10.47
N VAL A 154 5.40 11.14 11.63
CA VAL A 154 5.08 12.26 12.52
C VAL A 154 6.34 13.10 12.66
N GLY A 155 6.45 14.17 11.86
CA GLY A 155 7.60 15.08 11.90
C GLY A 155 7.35 16.21 12.89
N ARG A 156 8.26 16.36 13.88
CA ARG A 156 8.28 17.45 14.85
C ARG A 156 9.42 18.41 14.53
N GLU A 157 9.35 19.62 15.10
CA GLU A 157 10.47 20.59 15.01
C GLU A 157 11.66 20.14 15.84
#